data_6eccc5c4858e8c29adbd3d32e2dc71d4
#
_entry.id   6eccc5c4858e8c29adbd3d32e2dc71d4
#
_cell.length_a   1.000
_cell.length_b   1.000
_cell.length_c   1.000
_cell.angle_alpha   90.00
_cell.angle_beta   90.00
_cell.angle_gamma   90.00
#
_symmetry.space_group_name_H-M   'P 1'
#
loop_
_entity.id
_entity.type
_entity.pdbx_description
1 polymer ?
#
loop_
_entity_poly.entity_id
_entity_poly.type
_entity_poly.pdbx_seq_one_letter_code
_entity_poly.pdbx_strand_id
1 'polypeptide(L)'
;NIAGGLRVNDPAIDLAVLVAVLSSNMDLALDEKICITGEVGLSGEIRPINRLSQRIKEAEKLGFQRIIVPDGQDCDITGLNIEIVKVGRVTDAFRILFKK
;
A
#
# COMPACT_ATOMS: atom_id res chain seq x y z
N ASN A 1 13.53 14.20 -2.10
CA ASN A 1 14.56 13.27 -1.71
C ASN A 1 15.30 12.70 -2.90
N ILE A 2 16.61 12.69 -2.80
CA ILE A 2 17.45 12.11 -3.84
C ILE A 2 18.34 11.08 -3.20
N ALA A 3 18.30 9.87 -3.73
CA ALA A 3 19.17 8.78 -3.30
C ALA A 3 19.79 8.17 -4.54
N GLY A 4 21.11 8.30 -4.68
CA GLY A 4 21.82 7.79 -5.85
C GLY A 4 21.31 8.35 -7.16
N GLY A 5 20.88 9.61 -7.17
CA GLY A 5 20.35 10.26 -8.35
C GLY A 5 18.86 10.04 -8.59
N LEU A 6 18.21 9.20 -7.78
CA LEU A 6 16.78 8.95 -7.89
C LEU A 6 16.00 9.87 -6.97
N ARG A 7 14.89 10.36 -7.47
CA ARG A 7 13.97 11.20 -6.71
C ARG A 7 12.85 10.35 -6.16
N VAL A 8 12.69 10.35 -4.84
CA VAL A 8 11.63 9.58 -4.18
C VAL A 8 10.65 10.56 -3.55
N ASN A 9 9.63 10.94 -4.32
CA ASN A 9 8.61 11.86 -3.84
C ASN A 9 7.20 11.47 -4.30
N ASP A 10 6.97 10.16 -4.48
CA ASP A 10 5.66 9.63 -4.86
C ASP A 10 4.84 9.42 -3.58
N PRO A 11 3.77 10.21 -3.36
CA PRO A 11 2.96 10.05 -2.14
C PRO A 11 2.34 8.66 -1.99
N ALA A 12 2.23 7.92 -3.08
CA ALA A 12 1.63 6.58 -3.03
C ALA A 12 2.44 5.60 -2.17
N ILE A 13 3.69 5.90 -1.84
CA ILE A 13 4.51 5.05 -0.99
C ILE A 13 4.36 5.35 0.50
N ASP A 14 3.62 6.40 0.86
CA ASP A 14 3.51 6.84 2.26
C ASP A 14 3.07 5.72 3.19
N LEU A 15 2.01 5.01 2.81
CA LEU A 15 1.47 3.95 3.66
C LEU A 15 2.46 2.82 3.84
N ALA A 16 3.14 2.43 2.78
CA ALA A 16 4.13 1.35 2.83
C ALA A 16 5.29 1.73 3.75
N VAL A 17 5.77 2.97 3.66
CA VAL A 17 6.86 3.46 4.51
C VAL A 17 6.42 3.47 5.97
N LEU A 18 5.23 4.00 6.25
CA LEU A 18 4.71 4.05 7.61
C LEU A 18 4.58 2.65 8.22
N VAL A 19 4.01 1.71 7.45
CA VAL A 19 3.85 0.33 7.89
C VAL A 19 5.21 -0.31 8.15
N ALA A 20 6.18 -0.07 7.26
CA ALA A 20 7.53 -0.62 7.43
C ALA A 20 8.19 -0.11 8.71
N VAL A 21 8.08 1.20 8.99
CA VAL A 21 8.65 1.80 10.19
C VAL A 21 8.00 1.23 11.44
N LEU A 22 6.66 1.17 11.47
CA LEU A 22 5.93 0.65 12.63
C LEU A 22 6.20 -0.84 12.84
N SER A 23 6.27 -1.61 11.76
CA SER A 23 6.60 -3.03 11.80
C SER A 23 7.96 -3.24 12.44
N SER A 24 8.95 -2.47 12.01
CA SER A 24 10.31 -2.56 12.54
C SER A 24 10.36 -2.18 14.02
N ASN A 25 9.70 -1.06 14.39
CA ASN A 25 9.70 -0.59 15.77
C ASN A 25 9.01 -1.55 16.73
N MET A 26 8.00 -2.26 16.25
CA MET A 26 7.22 -3.21 17.07
C MET A 26 7.68 -4.66 16.90
N ASP A 27 8.73 -4.86 16.13
CA ASP A 27 9.30 -6.19 15.85
C ASP A 27 8.25 -7.15 15.29
N LEU A 28 7.43 -6.66 14.35
CA LEU A 28 6.43 -7.46 13.68
C LEU A 28 6.87 -7.73 12.23
N ALA A 29 6.65 -8.97 11.78
CA ALA A 29 7.00 -9.35 10.42
C ALA A 29 5.89 -9.01 9.44
N LEU A 30 6.27 -8.53 8.25
CA LEU A 30 5.35 -8.30 7.16
C LEU A 30 5.34 -9.50 6.21
N ASP A 31 4.16 -9.81 5.69
CA ASP A 31 4.02 -10.84 4.67
C ASP A 31 4.62 -10.33 3.36
N GLU A 32 5.57 -11.07 2.80
CA GLU A 32 6.25 -10.69 1.56
C GLU A 32 5.34 -10.73 0.34
N LYS A 33 4.16 -11.35 0.45
CA LYS A 33 3.21 -11.47 -0.66
C LYS A 33 2.20 -10.33 -0.71
N ILE A 34 2.32 -9.35 0.18
CA ILE A 34 1.40 -8.21 0.25
C ILE A 34 2.09 -6.96 -0.25
N CYS A 35 1.47 -6.31 -1.24
CA CYS A 35 1.87 -4.99 -1.71
C CYS A 35 0.99 -3.94 -1.02
N ILE A 36 1.55 -2.78 -0.70
CA ILE A 36 0.85 -1.73 0.04
C ILE A 36 1.01 -0.43 -0.72
N THR A 37 -0.10 0.27 -0.98
CA THR A 37 -0.03 1.56 -1.63
C THR A 37 -1.10 2.50 -1.08
N GLY A 38 -0.75 3.78 -0.92
CA GLY A 38 -1.65 4.80 -0.42
C GLY A 38 -0.90 6.01 0.07
N GLU A 39 -1.50 7.17 -0.10
CA GLU A 39 -0.98 8.41 0.49
C GLU A 39 -1.61 8.58 1.87
N VAL A 40 -0.82 9.01 2.86
CA VAL A 40 -1.28 9.16 4.24
C VAL A 40 -1.45 10.63 4.57
N GLY A 41 -2.66 11.00 5.02
CA GLY A 41 -2.93 12.34 5.48
C GLY A 41 -2.60 12.53 6.95
N LEU A 42 -2.62 13.79 7.38
CA LEU A 42 -2.20 14.16 8.74
C LEU A 42 -3.09 13.59 9.84
N SER A 43 -4.33 13.24 9.49
CA SER A 43 -5.27 12.65 10.45
C SER A 43 -5.28 11.12 10.40
N GLY A 44 -4.35 10.51 9.67
CA GLY A 44 -4.31 9.07 9.52
C GLY A 44 -5.25 8.53 8.46
N GLU A 45 -5.85 9.40 7.66
CA GLU A 45 -6.68 8.96 6.55
C GLU A 45 -5.81 8.51 5.39
N ILE A 46 -6.30 7.55 4.62
CA ILE A 46 -5.60 7.07 3.42
C ILE A 46 -6.25 7.71 2.22
N ARG A 47 -5.46 8.48 1.47
CA ARG A 47 -5.93 9.28 0.37
C ARG A 47 -5.78 8.57 -0.97
N PRO A 48 -6.63 8.92 -1.95
CA PRO A 48 -6.48 8.39 -3.30
C PRO A 48 -5.09 8.66 -3.88
N ILE A 49 -4.67 7.77 -4.75
CA ILE A 49 -3.38 7.89 -5.44
C ILE A 49 -3.61 7.84 -6.96
N ASN A 50 -2.62 8.34 -7.71
CA ASN A 50 -2.73 8.28 -9.16
C ASN A 50 -2.40 6.87 -9.66
N ARG A 51 -2.94 6.53 -10.83
CA ARG A 51 -2.63 5.31 -11.57
C ARG A 51 -2.88 4.03 -10.77
N LEU A 52 -3.93 4.02 -9.96
CA LEU A 52 -4.19 2.87 -9.09
C LEU A 52 -4.31 1.57 -9.88
N SER A 53 -5.06 1.58 -10.98
CA SER A 53 -5.24 0.37 -11.79
C SER A 53 -3.91 -0.16 -12.33
N GLN A 54 -3.02 0.74 -12.75
CA GLN A 54 -1.70 0.35 -13.25
C GLN A 54 -0.84 -0.23 -12.13
N ARG A 55 -0.92 0.35 -10.93
CA ARG A 55 -0.16 -0.14 -9.78
C ARG A 55 -0.61 -1.54 -9.38
N ILE A 56 -1.92 -1.79 -9.44
CA ILE A 56 -2.45 -3.12 -9.13
C ILE A 56 -1.97 -4.14 -10.16
N LYS A 57 -2.01 -3.79 -11.45
CA LYS A 57 -1.53 -4.68 -12.50
C LYS A 57 -0.06 -5.01 -12.31
N GLU A 58 0.74 -4.01 -11.98
CA GLU A 58 2.16 -4.21 -11.76
C GLU A 58 2.42 -5.11 -10.54
N ALA A 59 1.64 -4.92 -9.46
CA ALA A 59 1.77 -5.75 -8.27
C ALA A 59 1.51 -7.22 -8.59
N GLU A 60 0.47 -7.51 -9.37
CA GLU A 60 0.18 -8.88 -9.77
C GLU A 60 1.30 -9.46 -10.61
N LYS A 61 1.82 -8.67 -11.55
CA LYS A 61 2.92 -9.07 -12.42
C LYS A 61 4.17 -9.43 -11.63
N LEU A 62 4.41 -8.70 -10.53
CA LEU A 62 5.58 -8.93 -9.67
C LEU A 62 5.39 -10.11 -8.71
N GLY A 63 4.22 -10.73 -8.71
CA GLY A 63 3.97 -11.93 -7.92
C GLY A 63 3.30 -11.69 -6.59
N PHE A 64 2.85 -10.47 -6.30
CA PHE A 64 2.11 -10.22 -5.08
C PHE A 64 0.74 -10.88 -5.14
N GLN A 65 0.29 -11.41 -4.01
CA GLN A 65 -0.98 -12.10 -3.92
C GLN A 65 -2.10 -11.19 -3.43
N ARG A 66 -1.76 -10.15 -2.68
CA ARG A 66 -2.71 -9.15 -2.18
C ARG A 66 -2.12 -7.77 -2.31
N ILE A 67 -3.01 -6.79 -2.45
CA ILE A 67 -2.60 -5.38 -2.44
C ILE A 67 -3.57 -4.58 -1.60
N ILE A 68 -3.02 -3.76 -0.70
CA ILE A 68 -3.78 -2.82 0.10
C ILE A 68 -3.83 -1.50 -0.65
N VAL A 69 -5.03 -0.97 -0.84
CA VAL A 69 -5.28 0.24 -1.64
C VAL A 69 -6.24 1.17 -0.90
N PRO A 70 -6.30 2.46 -1.29
CA PRO A 70 -7.28 3.38 -0.72
C PRO A 70 -8.72 2.95 -1.06
N ASP A 71 -9.64 3.10 -0.10
CA ASP A 71 -11.00 2.64 -0.26
C ASP A 71 -11.91 3.61 -1.02
N GLY A 72 -11.55 4.88 -1.08
CA GLY A 72 -12.37 5.90 -1.73
C GLY A 72 -12.09 6.08 -3.21
N GLN A 73 -11.60 5.06 -3.88
CA GLN A 73 -11.11 5.19 -5.23
C GLN A 73 -11.46 3.96 -6.07
N ASP A 74 -12.02 4.20 -7.25
CA ASP A 74 -12.32 3.11 -8.18
C ASP A 74 -11.07 2.66 -8.92
N CYS A 75 -11.06 1.39 -9.31
CA CYS A 75 -9.96 0.84 -10.09
C CYS A 75 -10.48 -0.24 -11.03
N ASP A 76 -9.82 -0.37 -12.17
CA ASP A 76 -10.13 -1.40 -13.15
C ASP A 76 -9.27 -2.62 -12.87
N ILE A 77 -9.90 -3.71 -12.44
CA ILE A 77 -9.23 -4.96 -12.11
C ILE A 77 -9.61 -6.09 -13.05
N THR A 78 -10.14 -5.73 -14.22
CA THR A 78 -10.57 -6.72 -15.22
C THR A 78 -9.41 -7.65 -15.59
N GLY A 79 -9.63 -8.95 -15.47
CA GLY A 79 -8.63 -9.96 -15.84
C GLY A 79 -7.55 -10.19 -14.79
N LEU A 80 -7.66 -9.59 -13.62
CA LEU A 80 -6.67 -9.75 -12.55
C LEU A 80 -7.19 -10.72 -11.49
N ASN A 81 -6.26 -11.45 -10.90
CA ASN A 81 -6.55 -12.42 -9.83
C ASN A 81 -6.06 -11.97 -8.45
N ILE A 82 -5.28 -10.90 -8.38
CA ILE A 82 -4.76 -10.39 -7.12
C ILE A 82 -5.92 -9.96 -6.22
N GLU A 83 -5.81 -10.25 -4.93
CA GLU A 83 -6.82 -9.84 -3.95
C GLU A 83 -6.64 -8.36 -3.62
N ILE A 84 -7.71 -7.59 -3.75
CA ILE A 84 -7.71 -6.16 -3.47
C ILE A 84 -8.31 -5.93 -2.09
N VAL A 85 -7.55 -5.28 -1.21
CA VAL A 85 -8.00 -4.96 0.16
C VAL A 85 -8.08 -3.45 0.27
N LYS A 86 -9.29 -2.93 0.43
CA LYS A 86 -9.53 -1.49 0.49
C LYS A 86 -9.53 -1.01 1.93
N VAL A 87 -8.79 0.07 2.19
CA VAL A 87 -8.69 0.63 3.54
C VAL A 87 -8.83 2.15 3.49
N GLY A 88 -9.45 2.71 4.53
CA GLY A 88 -9.66 4.15 4.62
C GLY A 88 -8.77 4.84 5.63
N ARG A 89 -8.21 4.09 6.58
CA ARG A 89 -7.37 4.64 7.64
C ARG A 89 -6.17 3.76 7.89
N VAL A 90 -5.09 4.40 8.36
CA VAL A 90 -3.84 3.70 8.68
C VAL A 90 -4.09 2.59 9.70
N THR A 91 -4.95 2.84 10.71
CA THR A 91 -5.26 1.85 11.73
C THR A 91 -5.89 0.59 11.14
N ASP A 92 -6.73 0.75 10.12
CA ASP A 92 -7.36 -0.41 9.46
C ASP A 92 -6.33 -1.23 8.71
N ALA A 93 -5.44 -0.57 7.98
CA ALA A 93 -4.37 -1.26 7.27
C ALA A 93 -3.49 -2.04 8.24
N PHE A 94 -3.10 -1.41 9.34
CA PHE A 94 -2.24 -2.03 10.33
C PHE A 94 -2.92 -3.26 10.96
N ARG A 95 -4.21 -3.15 11.26
CA ARG A 95 -4.98 -4.25 11.84
C ARG A 95 -5.04 -5.44 10.89
N ILE A 96 -5.23 -5.18 9.61
CA ILE A 96 -5.29 -6.24 8.59
C ILE A 96 -3.93 -6.93 8.44
N LEU A 97 -2.87 -6.14 8.41
CA LEU A 97 -1.51 -6.67 8.18
C LEU A 97 -0.98 -7.49 9.34
N PHE A 98 -1.35 -7.13 10.56
CA PHE A 98 -0.78 -7.74 11.76
C PHE A 98 -1.83 -8.47 12.60
N LYS A 99 -2.93 -8.82 12.00
CA LYS A 99 -3.96 -9.63 12.65
C LYS A 99 -3.42 -11.03 12.93
N LYS A 100 -3.66 -11.49 14.13
CA LYS A 100 -3.30 -12.84 14.53
C LYS A 100 -4.50 -13.77 14.46
#